data_a681832603e506552110208e6e29806d
#
_entry.id   a681832603e506552110208e6e29806d
#
_cell.length_a   1.000
_cell.length_b   1.000
_cell.length_c   1.000
_cell.angle_alpha   90.00
_cell.angle_beta   90.00
_cell.angle_gamma   90.00
#
_symmetry.space_group_name_H-M   'P 1'
#
loop_
_entity.id
_entity.type
_entity.pdbx_description
1 polymer ?
#
loop_
_entity_poly.entity_id
_entity_poly.type
_entity_poly.pdbx_seq_one_letter_code
_entity_poly.pdbx_strand_id
1 'polypeptide(L)'
;MGFYNKYILPKIINAGCGTKPIRKQREKVLPLCKGIVLEIGCGSGLNFSFYEENNIDKLYALEPDKEMLRQAESVVKEVSFPITFLETGAEKIPLEDDSIDTALLTYTLCTIPDPLAALLEIRRVLKKGGKLVFCEHGMAPENNVKKMQNFINSFWPIFVGGCNLNRDIPSLIKDAGFLVDNLETMYLPKTPKWFGYNYWGSAS
;
A
#
# COMPACT_ATOMS: atom_id res chain seq x y z
N MET A 1 23.00 4.25 -4.40
CA MET A 1 22.00 4.94 -3.53
C MET A 1 22.70 5.88 -2.60
N GLY A 2 22.23 7.14 -2.48
CA GLY A 2 22.83 8.13 -1.55
C GLY A 2 22.56 7.78 -0.08
N PHE A 3 23.39 8.32 0.83
CA PHE A 3 23.25 8.15 2.29
C PHE A 3 21.83 8.45 2.80
N TYR A 4 21.18 9.47 2.24
CA TYR A 4 19.80 9.86 2.57
C TYR A 4 18.80 8.71 2.34
N ASN A 5 18.80 8.12 1.13
CA ASN A 5 17.86 7.06 0.77
C ASN A 5 18.08 5.78 1.59
N LYS A 6 19.34 5.51 1.99
CA LYS A 6 19.66 4.29 2.74
C LYS A 6 19.36 4.40 4.25
N TYR A 7 19.59 5.55 4.87
CA TYR A 7 19.59 5.64 6.34
C TYR A 7 18.54 6.60 6.93
N ILE A 8 18.11 7.60 6.15
CA ILE A 8 17.21 8.66 6.64
C ILE A 8 15.78 8.42 6.15
N LEU A 9 15.61 8.23 4.86
CA LEU A 9 14.30 8.09 4.23
C LEU A 9 13.46 6.94 4.80
N PRO A 10 13.97 5.70 5.02
CA PRO A 10 13.20 4.62 5.63
C PRO A 10 12.67 4.98 7.03
N LYS A 11 13.45 5.70 7.82
CA LYS A 11 13.02 6.15 9.16
C LYS A 11 11.91 7.20 9.09
N ILE A 12 11.99 8.13 8.14
CA ILE A 12 10.96 9.15 7.93
C ILE A 12 9.65 8.49 7.47
N ILE A 13 9.72 7.58 6.49
CA ILE A 13 8.56 6.84 6.00
C ILE A 13 7.95 6.01 7.13
N ASN A 14 8.75 5.26 7.86
CA ASN A 14 8.28 4.42 8.96
C ASN A 14 7.61 5.25 10.07
N ALA A 15 8.21 6.38 10.47
CA ALA A 15 7.64 7.29 11.45
C ALA A 15 6.31 7.90 10.96
N GLY A 16 6.25 8.33 9.70
CA GLY A 16 5.04 8.87 9.07
C GLY A 16 3.92 7.83 8.98
N CYS A 17 4.22 6.66 8.42
CA CYS A 17 3.28 5.55 8.27
C CYS A 17 2.90 4.87 9.59
N GLY A 18 3.67 5.05 10.66
CA GLY A 18 3.38 4.55 12.02
C GLY A 18 2.47 5.45 12.85
N THR A 19 2.05 6.61 12.35
CA THR A 19 1.23 7.57 13.12
C THR A 19 -0.15 7.02 13.49
N LYS A 20 -0.70 7.48 14.61
CA LYS A 20 -2.01 7.02 15.12
C LYS A 20 -3.16 7.13 14.10
N PRO A 21 -3.30 8.21 13.30
CA PRO A 21 -4.34 8.28 12.28
C PRO A 21 -4.21 7.18 11.22
N ILE A 22 -2.98 6.89 10.77
CA ILE A 22 -2.70 5.87 9.74
C ILE A 22 -2.91 4.46 10.33
N ARG A 23 -2.49 4.20 11.57
CA ARG A 23 -2.79 2.94 12.25
C ARG A 23 -4.29 2.63 12.29
N LYS A 24 -5.11 3.64 12.61
CA LYS A 24 -6.57 3.50 12.58
C LYS A 24 -7.16 3.18 11.21
N GLN A 25 -6.47 3.55 10.11
CA GLN A 25 -6.91 3.13 8.79
C GLN A 25 -6.56 1.65 8.54
N ARG A 26 -5.39 1.18 9.01
CA ARG A 26 -5.04 -0.24 8.93
C ARG A 26 -6.07 -1.11 9.67
N GLU A 27 -6.48 -0.72 10.87
CA GLU A 27 -7.52 -1.42 11.66
C GLU A 27 -8.84 -1.62 10.90
N LYS A 28 -9.13 -0.80 9.87
CA LYS A 28 -10.34 -0.95 9.03
C LYS A 28 -10.18 -1.94 7.90
N VAL A 29 -9.01 -2.02 7.30
CA VAL A 29 -8.82 -2.75 6.04
C VAL A 29 -8.14 -4.10 6.23
N LEU A 30 -7.24 -4.24 7.18
CA LEU A 30 -6.52 -5.50 7.42
C LEU A 30 -7.46 -6.67 7.77
N PRO A 31 -8.54 -6.49 8.56
CA PRO A 31 -9.51 -7.55 8.83
C PRO A 31 -10.29 -8.05 7.60
N LEU A 32 -10.24 -7.32 6.48
CA LEU A 32 -10.85 -7.75 5.22
C LEU A 32 -10.00 -8.78 4.46
N CYS A 33 -8.72 -8.92 4.82
CA CYS A 33 -7.79 -9.85 4.19
C CYS A 33 -8.06 -11.28 4.64
N LYS A 34 -8.09 -12.24 3.69
CA LYS A 34 -8.36 -13.66 3.95
C LYS A 34 -7.59 -14.56 3.01
N GLY A 35 -7.32 -15.80 3.47
CA GLY A 35 -6.71 -16.85 2.68
C GLY A 35 -5.23 -16.59 2.39
N ILE A 36 -4.82 -16.83 1.16
CA ILE A 36 -3.47 -16.52 0.68
C ILE A 36 -3.41 -15.04 0.33
N VAL A 37 -2.68 -14.26 1.10
CA VAL A 37 -2.59 -12.80 0.98
C VAL A 37 -1.30 -12.38 0.29
N LEU A 38 -1.38 -11.40 -0.62
CA LEU A 38 -0.25 -10.69 -1.18
C LEU A 38 -0.27 -9.24 -0.70
N GLU A 39 0.65 -8.87 0.16
CA GLU A 39 0.86 -7.48 0.58
C GLU A 39 1.88 -6.80 -0.32
N ILE A 40 1.47 -5.73 -1.00
CA ILE A 40 2.32 -4.92 -1.88
C ILE A 40 2.95 -3.78 -1.08
N GLY A 41 4.29 -3.73 -1.06
CA GLY A 41 5.04 -2.74 -0.31
C GLY A 41 4.88 -2.92 1.20
N CYS A 42 5.22 -4.10 1.71
CA CYS A 42 5.10 -4.40 3.14
C CYS A 42 5.97 -3.49 4.02
N GLY A 43 6.97 -2.85 3.42
CA GLY A 43 7.89 -1.95 4.12
C GLY A 43 8.58 -2.66 5.29
N SER A 44 8.49 -2.06 6.47
CA SER A 44 9.03 -2.62 7.73
C SER A 44 8.07 -3.56 8.47
N GLY A 45 6.99 -4.03 7.83
CA GLY A 45 6.04 -4.96 8.42
C GLY A 45 4.99 -4.29 9.35
N LEU A 46 4.71 -3.00 9.16
CA LEU A 46 3.77 -2.26 10.02
C LEU A 46 2.33 -2.82 9.99
N ASN A 47 1.99 -3.64 9.01
CA ASN A 47 0.67 -4.25 8.89
C ASN A 47 0.56 -5.58 9.65
N PHE A 48 1.66 -6.27 9.90
CA PHE A 48 1.63 -7.68 10.35
C PHE A 48 0.79 -7.89 11.61
N SER A 49 0.88 -6.99 12.58
CA SER A 49 0.09 -7.07 13.83
C SER A 49 -1.40 -6.72 13.70
N PHE A 50 -1.86 -6.31 12.50
CA PHE A 50 -3.27 -5.95 12.27
C PHE A 50 -4.05 -7.03 11.51
N TYR A 51 -3.38 -8.06 10.97
CA TYR A 51 -4.06 -9.19 10.36
C TYR A 51 -4.83 -9.98 11.40
N GLU A 52 -6.00 -10.48 11.04
CA GLU A 52 -6.72 -11.49 11.82
C GLU A 52 -6.11 -12.86 11.53
N GLU A 53 -5.22 -13.32 12.39
CA GLU A 53 -4.36 -14.50 12.17
C GLU A 53 -5.13 -15.75 11.71
N ASN A 54 -6.33 -15.98 12.27
CA ASN A 54 -7.18 -17.12 11.92
C ASN A 54 -7.74 -17.07 10.49
N ASN A 55 -7.66 -15.91 9.85
CA ASN A 55 -8.15 -15.71 8.48
C ASN A 55 -7.03 -15.80 7.44
N ILE A 56 -5.76 -15.89 7.85
CA ILE A 56 -4.61 -15.86 6.94
C ILE A 56 -3.97 -17.24 6.84
N ASP A 57 -4.05 -17.85 5.67
CA ASP A 57 -3.39 -19.13 5.40
C ASP A 57 -1.89 -18.94 5.14
N LYS A 58 -1.55 -17.86 4.42
CA LYS A 58 -0.18 -17.48 4.09
C LYS A 58 -0.11 -16.00 3.67
N LEU A 59 0.99 -15.33 3.99
CA LEU A 59 1.30 -13.99 3.52
C LEU A 59 2.51 -14.00 2.59
N TYR A 60 2.36 -13.48 1.38
CA TYR A 60 3.45 -13.04 0.53
C TYR A 60 3.66 -11.54 0.77
N ALA A 61 4.81 -11.16 1.31
CA ALA A 61 5.17 -9.79 1.64
C ALA A 61 6.17 -9.25 0.60
N LEU A 62 5.69 -8.42 -0.32
CA LEU A 62 6.48 -7.88 -1.42
C LEU A 62 7.04 -6.50 -1.06
N GLU A 63 8.35 -6.32 -1.20
CA GLU A 63 9.06 -5.07 -0.96
C GLU A 63 10.39 -5.05 -1.74
N PRO A 64 10.65 -4.05 -2.58
CA PRO A 64 11.90 -3.97 -3.33
C PRO A 64 13.11 -3.50 -2.51
N ASP A 65 12.89 -2.83 -1.37
CA ASP A 65 13.98 -2.31 -0.52
C ASP A 65 14.44 -3.36 0.50
N LYS A 66 15.68 -3.83 0.33
CA LYS A 66 16.29 -4.85 1.23
C LYS A 66 16.34 -4.42 2.70
N GLU A 67 16.55 -3.15 2.96
CA GLU A 67 16.65 -2.65 4.33
C GLU A 67 15.30 -2.65 5.02
N MET A 68 14.24 -2.31 4.27
CA MET A 68 12.86 -2.42 4.75
C MET A 68 12.48 -3.89 4.99
N LEU A 69 12.84 -4.82 4.09
CA LEU A 69 12.61 -6.26 4.30
C LEU A 69 13.30 -6.80 5.56
N ARG A 70 14.55 -6.41 5.84
CA ARG A 70 15.23 -6.80 7.08
C ARG A 70 14.51 -6.32 8.34
N GLN A 71 13.92 -5.12 8.29
CA GLN A 71 13.10 -4.62 9.38
C GLN A 71 11.82 -5.45 9.52
N ALA A 72 11.15 -5.77 8.40
CA ALA A 72 9.97 -6.64 8.40
C ALA A 72 10.27 -8.03 8.95
N GLU A 73 11.40 -8.64 8.57
CA GLU A 73 11.85 -9.93 9.09
C GLU A 73 12.01 -9.92 10.62
N SER A 74 12.41 -8.79 11.21
CA SER A 74 12.59 -8.69 12.65
C SER A 74 11.29 -8.78 13.44
N VAL A 75 10.15 -8.45 12.84
CA VAL A 75 8.81 -8.46 13.46
C VAL A 75 7.98 -9.69 13.11
N VAL A 76 8.47 -10.58 12.25
CA VAL A 76 7.77 -11.84 11.87
C VAL A 76 7.41 -12.72 13.08
N LYS A 77 8.22 -12.70 14.14
CA LYS A 77 7.99 -13.49 15.35
C LYS A 77 6.71 -13.10 16.11
N GLU A 78 6.11 -11.98 15.75
CA GLU A 78 4.89 -11.47 16.40
C GLU A 78 3.60 -12.04 15.80
N VAL A 79 3.69 -12.85 14.72
CA VAL A 79 2.54 -13.43 14.02
C VAL A 79 2.68 -14.95 13.86
N SER A 80 1.54 -15.65 13.80
CA SER A 80 1.49 -17.12 13.76
C SER A 80 1.39 -17.73 12.35
N PHE A 81 1.01 -16.91 11.34
CA PHE A 81 0.87 -17.39 9.96
C PHE A 81 2.21 -17.34 9.20
N PRO A 82 2.42 -18.23 8.21
CA PRO A 82 3.66 -18.26 7.43
C PRO A 82 3.78 -17.02 6.51
N ILE A 83 4.97 -16.39 6.54
CA ILE A 83 5.32 -15.27 5.68
C ILE A 83 6.42 -15.68 4.69
N THR A 84 6.24 -15.32 3.42
CA THR A 84 7.27 -15.42 2.38
C THR A 84 7.58 -14.04 1.84
N PHE A 85 8.82 -13.59 2.00
CA PHE A 85 9.26 -12.29 1.48
C PHE A 85 9.62 -12.39 -0.01
N LEU A 86 9.19 -11.38 -0.78
CA LEU A 86 9.47 -11.23 -2.20
C LEU A 86 10.22 -9.91 -2.42
N GLU A 87 11.54 -9.99 -2.68
CA GLU A 87 12.39 -8.83 -2.96
C GLU A 87 12.24 -8.41 -4.42
N THR A 88 11.13 -7.73 -4.74
CA THR A 88 10.83 -7.29 -6.12
C THR A 88 9.87 -6.10 -6.11
N GLY A 89 9.79 -5.38 -7.25
CA GLY A 89 8.76 -4.38 -7.50
C GLY A 89 7.42 -5.01 -7.87
N ALA A 90 6.36 -4.26 -7.71
CA ALA A 90 4.99 -4.73 -7.95
C ALA A 90 4.64 -4.82 -9.45
N GLU A 91 5.45 -4.23 -10.32
CA GLU A 91 5.27 -4.27 -11.77
C GLU A 91 5.60 -5.65 -12.38
N LYS A 92 6.20 -6.55 -11.59
CA LYS A 92 6.47 -7.93 -11.97
C LYS A 92 6.44 -8.83 -10.74
N ILE A 93 5.30 -9.43 -10.48
CA ILE A 93 5.06 -10.28 -9.30
C ILE A 93 5.44 -11.73 -9.64
N PRO A 94 6.43 -12.35 -8.94
CA PRO A 94 6.90 -13.71 -9.23
C PRO A 94 5.99 -14.79 -8.62
N LEU A 95 4.69 -14.69 -8.88
CA LEU A 95 3.67 -15.64 -8.47
C LEU A 95 2.86 -16.08 -9.70
N GLU A 96 2.29 -17.27 -9.61
CA GLU A 96 1.43 -17.83 -10.65
C GLU A 96 0.12 -17.03 -10.78
N ASP A 97 -0.47 -17.08 -11.96
CA ASP A 97 -1.82 -16.57 -12.21
C ASP A 97 -2.83 -17.24 -11.26
N ASP A 98 -3.88 -16.52 -10.87
CA ASP A 98 -4.99 -17.07 -10.08
C ASP A 98 -4.51 -17.78 -8.77
N SER A 99 -3.45 -17.29 -8.10
CA SER A 99 -2.85 -17.92 -6.92
C SER A 99 -3.18 -17.24 -5.58
N ILE A 100 -3.65 -16.00 -5.61
CA ILE A 100 -3.86 -15.13 -4.43
C ILE A 100 -5.36 -14.91 -4.17
N ASP A 101 -5.77 -15.03 -2.91
CA ASP A 101 -7.17 -14.77 -2.50
C ASP A 101 -7.41 -13.28 -2.22
N THR A 102 -6.42 -12.60 -1.59
CA THR A 102 -6.50 -11.18 -1.28
C THR A 102 -5.18 -10.48 -1.60
N ALA A 103 -5.23 -9.41 -2.38
CA ALA A 103 -4.12 -8.47 -2.51
C ALA A 103 -4.37 -7.23 -1.65
N LEU A 104 -3.35 -6.74 -0.94
CA LEU A 104 -3.42 -5.59 -0.06
C LEU A 104 -2.46 -4.48 -0.51
N LEU A 105 -3.00 -3.27 -0.64
CA LEU A 105 -2.27 -2.02 -0.84
C LEU A 105 -2.50 -1.07 0.33
N THR A 106 -1.44 -0.66 1.03
CA THR A 106 -1.55 0.34 2.10
C THR A 106 -0.44 1.37 2.00
N TYR A 107 -0.77 2.58 1.56
CA TYR A 107 0.17 3.71 1.41
C TYR A 107 1.38 3.38 0.53
N THR A 108 1.16 2.57 -0.51
CA THR A 108 2.20 2.06 -1.41
C THR A 108 1.96 2.50 -2.85
N LEU A 109 0.71 2.50 -3.32
CA LEU A 109 0.37 2.84 -4.69
C LEU A 109 0.84 4.26 -5.08
N CYS A 110 0.95 5.16 -4.12
CA CYS A 110 1.48 6.51 -4.32
C CYS A 110 2.96 6.54 -4.73
N THR A 111 3.73 5.49 -4.39
CA THR A 111 5.20 5.43 -4.57
C THR A 111 5.61 4.55 -5.75
N ILE A 112 4.81 3.56 -6.14
CA ILE A 112 5.11 2.64 -7.25
C ILE A 112 5.35 3.44 -8.53
N PRO A 113 6.47 3.24 -9.26
CA PRO A 113 6.78 3.98 -10.49
C PRO A 113 5.70 3.86 -11.56
N ASP A 114 5.29 2.64 -11.89
CA ASP A 114 4.18 2.37 -12.81
C ASP A 114 3.01 1.71 -12.07
N PRO A 115 2.08 2.51 -11.51
CA PRO A 115 0.96 1.98 -10.73
C PRO A 115 -0.03 1.17 -11.55
N LEU A 116 -0.14 1.45 -12.86
CA LEU A 116 -1.03 0.69 -13.73
C LEU A 116 -0.47 -0.70 -14.00
N ALA A 117 0.81 -0.82 -14.33
CA ALA A 117 1.47 -2.11 -14.51
C ALA A 117 1.40 -2.95 -13.23
N ALA A 118 1.62 -2.34 -12.06
CA ALA A 118 1.48 -3.03 -10.77
C ALA A 118 0.06 -3.54 -10.52
N LEU A 119 -0.96 -2.74 -10.79
CA LEU A 119 -2.36 -3.14 -10.62
C LEU A 119 -2.76 -4.25 -11.61
N LEU A 120 -2.24 -4.25 -12.83
CA LEU A 120 -2.46 -5.33 -13.80
C LEU A 120 -1.81 -6.64 -13.34
N GLU A 121 -0.59 -6.60 -12.78
CA GLU A 121 0.07 -7.77 -12.19
C GLU A 121 -0.69 -8.28 -10.96
N ILE A 122 -1.16 -7.39 -10.09
CA ILE A 122 -2.03 -7.76 -8.96
C ILE A 122 -3.27 -8.47 -9.47
N ARG A 123 -3.90 -7.96 -10.52
CA ARG A 123 -5.10 -8.59 -11.12
C ARG A 123 -4.79 -9.96 -11.71
N ARG A 124 -3.62 -10.14 -12.34
CA ARG A 124 -3.18 -11.43 -12.89
C ARG A 124 -3.06 -12.51 -11.83
N VAL A 125 -2.45 -12.18 -10.68
CA VAL A 125 -2.22 -13.16 -9.61
C VAL A 125 -3.45 -13.41 -8.74
N LEU A 126 -4.45 -12.50 -8.75
CA LEU A 126 -5.69 -12.70 -8.00
C LEU A 126 -6.55 -13.80 -8.63
N LYS A 127 -7.03 -14.71 -7.79
CA LYS A 127 -8.01 -15.73 -8.17
C LYS A 127 -9.31 -15.10 -8.66
N LYS A 128 -10.09 -15.86 -9.43
CA LYS A 128 -11.48 -15.48 -9.73
C LYS A 128 -12.26 -15.31 -8.44
N GLY A 129 -12.82 -14.13 -8.21
CA GLY A 129 -13.49 -13.76 -6.96
C GLY A 129 -12.56 -13.33 -5.83
N GLY A 130 -11.26 -13.31 -6.06
CA GLY A 130 -10.28 -12.68 -5.15
C GLY A 130 -10.50 -11.17 -5.03
N LYS A 131 -9.97 -10.56 -3.99
CA LYS A 131 -10.21 -9.16 -3.66
C LYS A 131 -8.92 -8.35 -3.61
N LEU A 132 -8.98 -7.16 -4.19
CA LEU A 132 -8.04 -6.09 -3.92
C LEU A 132 -8.57 -5.28 -2.74
N VAL A 133 -7.86 -5.26 -1.63
CA VAL A 133 -8.13 -4.41 -0.46
C VAL A 133 -7.13 -3.25 -0.48
N PHE A 134 -7.60 -2.04 -0.28
CA PHE A 134 -6.71 -0.87 -0.36
C PHE A 134 -7.00 0.18 0.70
N CYS A 135 -5.95 0.87 1.10
CA CYS A 135 -5.99 2.08 1.92
C CYS A 135 -4.83 3.00 1.49
N GLU A 136 -5.15 4.05 0.77
CA GLU A 136 -4.16 4.91 0.11
C GLU A 136 -4.47 6.39 0.33
N HIS A 137 -3.46 7.24 0.41
CA HIS A 137 -3.66 8.67 0.22
C HIS A 137 -3.63 9.02 -1.27
N GLY A 138 -4.28 10.11 -1.63
CA GLY A 138 -4.28 10.51 -3.04
C GLY A 138 -4.94 11.87 -3.27
N MET A 139 -5.38 12.09 -4.51
CA MET A 139 -5.95 13.35 -4.96
C MET A 139 -7.20 13.71 -4.16
N ALA A 140 -7.23 14.92 -3.59
CA ALA A 140 -8.39 15.45 -2.88
C ALA A 140 -9.51 15.87 -3.86
N PRO A 141 -10.78 15.89 -3.45
CA PRO A 141 -11.89 16.27 -4.35
C PRO A 141 -11.95 17.76 -4.67
N GLU A 142 -11.49 18.64 -3.78
CA GLU A 142 -11.60 20.08 -3.96
C GLU A 142 -10.54 20.65 -4.90
N ASN A 143 -10.94 21.48 -5.85
CA ASN A 143 -10.06 22.04 -6.89
C ASN A 143 -8.88 22.86 -6.31
N ASN A 144 -9.09 23.60 -5.22
CA ASN A 144 -8.02 24.36 -4.58
C ASN A 144 -6.96 23.44 -3.93
N VAL A 145 -7.39 22.33 -3.33
CA VAL A 145 -6.49 21.34 -2.75
C VAL A 145 -5.75 20.57 -3.84
N LYS A 146 -6.44 20.17 -4.93
CA LYS A 146 -5.79 19.57 -6.11
C LYS A 146 -4.68 20.45 -6.69
N LYS A 147 -4.94 21.75 -6.85
CA LYS A 147 -3.92 22.70 -7.33
C LYS A 147 -2.71 22.73 -6.40
N MET A 148 -2.94 22.75 -5.09
CA MET A 148 -1.86 22.69 -4.09
C MET A 148 -1.11 21.37 -4.15
N GLN A 149 -1.82 20.23 -4.23
CA GLN A 149 -1.20 18.92 -4.40
C GLN A 149 -0.32 18.87 -5.65
N ASN A 150 -0.81 19.34 -6.79
CA ASN A 150 -0.04 19.37 -8.04
C ASN A 150 1.21 20.24 -7.93
N PHE A 151 1.11 21.40 -7.29
CA PHE A 151 2.26 22.27 -7.06
C PHE A 151 3.31 21.59 -6.15
N ILE A 152 2.88 21.05 -5.02
CA ILE A 152 3.78 20.37 -4.07
C ILE A 152 4.37 19.12 -4.72
N ASN A 153 3.61 18.39 -5.52
CA ASN A 153 4.05 17.15 -6.18
C ASN A 153 5.20 17.36 -7.18
N SER A 154 5.44 18.58 -7.62
CA SER A 154 6.59 18.89 -8.51
C SER A 154 7.96 18.62 -7.87
N PHE A 155 8.04 18.62 -6.54
CA PHE A 155 9.29 18.39 -5.80
C PHE A 155 9.15 17.33 -4.70
N TRP A 156 7.93 17.06 -4.21
CA TRP A 156 7.67 16.12 -3.11
C TRP A 156 8.26 14.72 -3.32
N PRO A 157 8.09 14.07 -4.50
CA PRO A 157 8.62 12.72 -4.74
C PRO A 157 10.14 12.62 -4.57
N ILE A 158 10.87 13.69 -4.83
CA ILE A 158 12.34 13.73 -4.69
C ILE A 158 12.76 13.52 -3.23
N PHE A 159 12.00 14.08 -2.29
CA PHE A 159 12.32 14.05 -0.86
C PHE A 159 11.65 12.90 -0.10
N VAL A 160 10.57 12.33 -0.65
CA VAL A 160 9.76 11.33 0.06
C VAL A 160 9.66 10.03 -0.76
N GLY A 161 10.81 9.58 -1.28
CA GLY A 161 10.95 8.24 -1.87
C GLY A 161 10.01 7.92 -3.03
N GLY A 162 9.70 8.92 -3.87
CA GLY A 162 8.81 8.72 -5.02
C GLY A 162 7.31 8.88 -4.71
N CYS A 163 6.93 9.19 -3.47
CA CYS A 163 5.52 9.35 -3.10
C CYS A 163 4.86 10.50 -3.87
N ASN A 164 3.74 10.22 -4.54
CA ASN A 164 2.92 11.18 -5.27
C ASN A 164 1.64 11.51 -4.51
N LEU A 165 1.38 12.80 -4.32
CA LEU A 165 0.23 13.30 -3.54
C LEU A 165 -1.07 13.38 -4.34
N ASN A 166 -0.98 13.34 -5.66
CA ASN A 166 -2.05 13.70 -6.59
C ASN A 166 -2.53 12.53 -7.46
N ARG A 167 -2.25 11.29 -7.05
CA ARG A 167 -2.78 10.11 -7.76
C ARG A 167 -4.27 9.96 -7.51
N ASP A 168 -5.02 9.79 -8.58
CA ASP A 168 -6.45 9.44 -8.53
C ASP A 168 -6.58 7.93 -8.33
N ILE A 169 -6.61 7.50 -7.07
CA ILE A 169 -6.61 6.08 -6.69
C ILE A 169 -7.79 5.30 -7.30
N PRO A 170 -9.05 5.79 -7.21
CA PRO A 170 -10.18 5.08 -7.80
C PRO A 170 -10.09 4.93 -9.32
N SER A 171 -9.57 5.95 -10.02
CA SER A 171 -9.40 5.88 -11.48
C SER A 171 -8.34 4.84 -11.85
N LEU A 172 -7.18 4.82 -11.17
CA LEU A 172 -6.13 3.82 -11.41
C LEU A 172 -6.64 2.38 -11.22
N ILE A 173 -7.41 2.13 -10.15
CA ILE A 173 -8.00 0.81 -9.88
C ILE A 173 -8.96 0.41 -11.00
N LYS A 174 -9.81 1.33 -11.47
CA LYS A 174 -10.74 1.09 -12.59
C LYS A 174 -10.01 0.88 -13.92
N ASP A 175 -8.98 1.67 -14.20
CA ASP A 175 -8.19 1.58 -15.44
C ASP A 175 -7.46 0.23 -15.56
N ALA A 176 -7.10 -0.38 -14.42
CA ALA A 176 -6.59 -1.76 -14.38
C ALA A 176 -7.68 -2.83 -14.53
N GLY A 177 -8.95 -2.44 -14.69
CA GLY A 177 -10.08 -3.33 -14.95
C GLY A 177 -10.71 -3.94 -13.69
N PHE A 178 -10.44 -3.39 -12.51
CA PHE A 178 -11.16 -3.76 -11.29
C PHE A 178 -12.52 -3.06 -11.20
N LEU A 179 -13.48 -3.78 -10.63
CA LEU A 179 -14.75 -3.21 -10.20
C LEU A 179 -14.64 -2.83 -8.72
N VAL A 180 -14.85 -1.55 -8.41
CA VAL A 180 -14.82 -1.08 -7.03
C VAL A 180 -16.09 -1.54 -6.31
N ASP A 181 -15.95 -2.43 -5.33
CA ASP A 181 -17.06 -2.96 -4.54
C ASP A 181 -17.50 -1.98 -3.44
N ASN A 182 -16.51 -1.43 -2.74
CA ASN A 182 -16.71 -0.45 -1.68
C ASN A 182 -15.61 0.61 -1.73
N LEU A 183 -15.99 1.86 -1.56
CA LEU A 183 -15.07 2.99 -1.52
C LEU A 183 -15.52 4.00 -0.48
N GLU A 184 -14.68 4.21 0.50
CA GLU A 184 -14.85 5.26 1.49
C GLU A 184 -13.69 6.24 1.43
N THR A 185 -13.95 7.47 1.86
CA THR A 185 -12.95 8.55 1.85
C THR A 185 -13.01 9.38 3.11
N MET A 186 -11.89 9.96 3.49
CA MET A 186 -11.82 10.95 4.56
C MET A 186 -10.55 11.78 4.52
N TYR A 187 -10.58 12.91 5.18
CA TYR A 187 -9.36 13.58 5.61
C TYR A 187 -8.86 13.00 6.93
N LEU A 188 -7.60 12.61 6.98
CA LEU A 188 -6.99 12.15 8.24
C LEU A 188 -6.99 13.30 9.27
N PRO A 189 -7.42 13.04 10.52
CA PRO A 189 -7.39 14.04 11.57
C PRO A 189 -5.98 14.59 11.82
N LYS A 190 -5.88 15.90 12.04
CA LYS A 190 -4.63 16.61 12.35
C LYS A 190 -3.54 16.52 11.25
N THR A 191 -3.95 16.25 10.01
CA THR A 191 -3.05 16.31 8.84
C THR A 191 -3.41 17.48 7.94
N PRO A 192 -2.44 18.09 7.24
CA PRO A 192 -2.73 19.11 6.22
C PRO A 192 -3.63 18.51 5.12
N LYS A 193 -4.59 19.28 4.60
CA LYS A 193 -5.52 18.79 3.56
C LYS A 193 -4.82 18.27 2.32
N TRP A 194 -3.73 18.92 1.88
CA TRP A 194 -2.97 18.49 0.71
C TRP A 194 -2.27 17.12 0.85
N PHE A 195 -2.14 16.61 2.08
CA PHE A 195 -1.54 15.28 2.36
C PHE A 195 -2.56 14.28 2.89
N GLY A 196 -3.58 14.73 3.62
CA GLY A 196 -4.42 13.91 4.48
C GLY A 196 -5.63 13.25 3.81
N TYR A 197 -5.87 13.43 2.50
CA TYR A 197 -7.03 12.81 1.86
C TYR A 197 -6.77 11.33 1.56
N ASN A 198 -7.60 10.47 2.13
CA ASN A 198 -7.47 9.01 2.07
C ASN A 198 -8.67 8.37 1.41
N TYR A 199 -8.38 7.28 0.70
CA TYR A 199 -9.31 6.33 0.11
C TYR A 199 -9.10 4.97 0.75
N TRP A 200 -10.16 4.25 1.08
CA TRP A 200 -10.04 2.85 1.49
C TRP A 200 -11.28 2.06 1.04
N GLY A 201 -11.09 0.77 0.84
CA GLY A 201 -12.15 -0.10 0.39
C GLY A 201 -11.65 -1.39 -0.21
N SER A 202 -12.48 -1.95 -1.08
CA SER A 202 -12.19 -3.18 -1.82
C SER A 202 -12.66 -3.09 -3.26
N ALA A 203 -12.04 -3.92 -4.11
CA ALA A 203 -12.38 -4.08 -5.52
C ALA A 203 -12.24 -5.56 -5.94
N SER A 204 -12.92 -5.95 -7.02
CA SER A 204 -12.90 -7.30 -7.57
C SER A 204 -12.73 -7.31 -9.08
#